data_1a131e1fc5b46db3d7c6546b5bb6303d
#
_entry.id   1a131e1fc5b46db3d7c6546b5bb6303d
#
_cell.length_a   1.000
_cell.length_b   1.000
_cell.length_c   1.000
_cell.angle_alpha   90.00
_cell.angle_beta   90.00
_cell.angle_gamma   90.00
#
_symmetry.space_group_name_H-M   'P 1'
#
loop_
_entity.id
_entity.type
_entity.pdbx_description
1 polymer ?
#
loop_
_entity_poly.entity_id
_entity_poly.type
_entity_poly.pdbx_seq_one_letter_code
_entity_poly.pdbx_strand_id
1 'polypeptide(L)'
;MLELIQSVNSAVNNFIWGVPAMICIIGVGLLLTIKTKFLQIRKFPYAMKETLGRVFKKQDASDGSMTPFQAVCTALASTVGTGNIAGVAGAIAIGGPGAVFWMWISAILGMCTKFSEVTLAVHFRERNQEGDYVGGPMYYIKNGLSKNWHFLAVLFSAFGVLTVFGTGNATQVNTITTAINSALLNFHVISQSSVGTTNLIIGIIVAILVALILLGGIKRIGQVAERLVPFMAFIYIFFALGVVVLNIDQLPAVFGSIINGAFHPASVTGGIVGSFFMSMKKGVARGIFSNEAGLGTGSIAHACADTKEPVKQGLLGIFEVFTDTILICTLTALVILCSGIPIGFGADAGAELTISGFTSTYGNWISIFTAVALCCFAFSTIIGWGLYGTRCIEFLFSSKVIKPFMLVYSLVAILGATVDLGMLWSIAETFNGLMAIPNLIALFLLSGTVVKLVKDYFHEK
;
A
#
# COMPACT_ATOMS: atom_id res chain seq x y z
N MET A 1 28.46 -7.64 -15.56
CA MET A 1 27.11 -8.25 -15.47
C MET A 1 26.24 -7.51 -14.45
N LEU A 2 26.71 -7.30 -13.21
CA LEU A 2 25.95 -6.59 -12.16
C LEU A 2 25.61 -5.16 -12.58
N GLU A 3 26.57 -4.39 -13.09
CA GLU A 3 26.38 -3.02 -13.58
C GLU A 3 25.37 -2.92 -14.74
N LEU A 4 25.37 -3.92 -15.64
CA LEU A 4 24.39 -3.97 -16.72
C LEU A 4 22.97 -4.20 -16.16
N ILE A 5 22.81 -5.13 -15.22
CA ILE A 5 21.52 -5.38 -14.55
C ILE A 5 21.04 -4.11 -13.85
N GLN A 6 21.93 -3.42 -13.13
CA GLN A 6 21.60 -2.18 -12.43
C GLN A 6 21.20 -1.06 -13.40
N SER A 7 21.93 -0.90 -14.51
CA SER A 7 21.64 0.08 -15.54
C SER A 7 20.28 -0.17 -16.20
N VAL A 8 20.01 -1.41 -16.61
CA VAL A 8 18.71 -1.82 -17.19
C VAL A 8 17.59 -1.61 -16.18
N ASN A 9 17.78 -2.06 -14.93
CA ASN A 9 16.78 -1.89 -13.89
C ASN A 9 16.47 -0.41 -13.64
N SER A 10 17.49 0.44 -13.56
CA SER A 10 17.31 1.89 -13.37
C SER A 10 16.57 2.54 -14.52
N ALA A 11 16.86 2.15 -15.76
CA ALA A 11 16.16 2.65 -16.94
C ALA A 11 14.67 2.26 -16.92
N VAL A 12 14.36 0.99 -16.61
CA VAL A 12 13.00 0.46 -16.52
C VAL A 12 12.26 1.10 -15.34
N ASN A 13 12.88 1.19 -14.18
CA ASN A 13 12.31 1.81 -12.98
C ASN A 13 11.94 3.29 -13.23
N ASN A 14 12.88 4.05 -13.83
CA ASN A 14 12.63 5.45 -14.17
C ASN A 14 11.51 5.64 -15.20
N PHE A 15 11.30 4.70 -16.10
CA PHE A 15 10.19 4.72 -17.04
C PHE A 15 8.85 4.42 -16.33
N ILE A 16 8.82 3.37 -15.50
CA ILE A 16 7.59 2.89 -14.83
C ILE A 16 7.13 3.84 -13.73
N TRP A 17 8.05 4.40 -12.95
CA TRP A 17 7.74 5.43 -11.96
C TRP A 17 7.93 6.84 -12.52
N GLY A 18 8.10 6.94 -13.84
CA GLY A 18 8.22 8.18 -14.58
C GLY A 18 6.89 8.76 -15.04
N VAL A 19 6.97 9.88 -15.74
CA VAL A 19 5.81 10.63 -16.25
C VAL A 19 4.89 9.76 -17.13
N PRO A 20 5.38 8.89 -18.05
CA PRO A 20 4.49 8.12 -18.92
C PRO A 20 3.55 7.18 -18.14
N ALA A 21 4.07 6.43 -17.19
CA ALA A 21 3.25 5.51 -16.43
C ALA A 21 2.29 6.24 -15.48
N MET A 22 2.73 7.35 -14.88
CA MET A 22 1.82 8.19 -14.08
C MET A 22 0.66 8.74 -14.91
N ILE A 23 0.91 9.17 -16.15
CA ILE A 23 -0.15 9.60 -17.07
C ILE A 23 -1.12 8.45 -17.34
N CYS A 24 -0.64 7.23 -17.53
CA CYS A 24 -1.50 6.07 -17.74
C CYS A 24 -2.34 5.76 -16.48
N ILE A 25 -1.75 5.75 -15.29
CA ILE A 25 -2.46 5.45 -14.04
C ILE A 25 -3.51 6.52 -13.74
N ILE A 26 -3.12 7.78 -13.80
CA ILE A 26 -4.03 8.94 -13.59
C ILE A 26 -5.08 8.99 -14.70
N GLY A 27 -4.68 8.73 -15.95
CA GLY A 27 -5.58 8.73 -17.11
C GLY A 27 -6.67 7.67 -17.02
N VAL A 28 -6.32 6.44 -16.63
CA VAL A 28 -7.31 5.37 -16.40
C VAL A 28 -8.20 5.71 -15.21
N GLY A 29 -7.63 6.23 -14.12
CA GLY A 29 -8.41 6.68 -12.96
C GLY A 29 -9.40 7.78 -13.32
N LEU A 30 -8.98 8.76 -14.11
CA LEU A 30 -9.84 9.83 -14.62
C LEU A 30 -10.94 9.29 -15.57
N LEU A 31 -10.57 8.41 -16.48
CA LEU A 31 -11.53 7.75 -17.37
C LEU A 31 -12.64 7.02 -16.58
N LEU A 32 -12.25 6.22 -15.59
CA LEU A 32 -13.18 5.49 -14.73
C LEU A 32 -14.04 6.46 -13.92
N THR A 33 -13.44 7.51 -13.37
CA THR A 33 -14.14 8.57 -12.63
C THR A 33 -15.23 9.24 -13.49
N ILE A 34 -14.91 9.61 -14.73
CA ILE A 34 -15.86 10.24 -15.65
C ILE A 34 -16.95 9.22 -16.06
N LYS A 35 -16.56 8.00 -16.46
CA LYS A 35 -17.51 6.97 -16.90
C LYS A 35 -18.49 6.54 -15.79
N THR A 36 -18.06 6.54 -14.54
CA THR A 36 -18.92 6.24 -13.37
C THR A 36 -19.60 7.47 -12.78
N LYS A 37 -19.49 8.62 -13.46
CA LYS A 37 -20.10 9.91 -13.04
C LYS A 37 -19.62 10.31 -11.64
N PHE A 38 -18.32 10.28 -11.36
CA PHE A 38 -17.69 10.63 -10.07
C PHE A 38 -18.25 9.81 -8.89
N LEU A 39 -18.39 8.52 -9.09
CA LEU A 39 -18.99 7.60 -8.11
C LEU A 39 -18.32 7.71 -6.73
N GLN A 40 -16.99 7.78 -6.67
CA GLN A 40 -16.24 7.87 -5.43
C GLN A 40 -16.58 9.13 -4.60
N ILE A 41 -17.09 10.18 -5.24
CA ILE A 41 -17.57 11.42 -4.56
C ILE A 41 -19.05 11.28 -4.22
N ARG A 42 -19.89 10.95 -5.22
CA ARG A 42 -21.35 10.85 -5.06
C ARG A 42 -21.78 9.80 -4.05
N LYS A 43 -21.10 8.67 -4.02
CA LYS A 43 -21.43 7.54 -3.15
C LYS A 43 -20.47 7.40 -1.96
N PHE A 44 -19.64 8.42 -1.70
CA PHE A 44 -18.70 8.40 -0.58
C PHE A 44 -19.37 8.17 0.78
N PRO A 45 -20.44 8.91 1.15
CA PRO A 45 -21.11 8.66 2.43
C PRO A 45 -21.67 7.25 2.54
N TYR A 46 -22.16 6.69 1.43
CA TYR A 46 -22.68 5.33 1.38
C TYR A 46 -21.53 4.30 1.55
N ALA A 47 -20.38 4.51 0.90
CA ALA A 47 -19.21 3.67 1.05
C ALA A 47 -18.69 3.66 2.50
N MET A 48 -18.62 4.82 3.14
CA MET A 48 -18.23 4.94 4.55
C MET A 48 -19.20 4.20 5.47
N LYS A 49 -20.51 4.39 5.29
CA LYS A 49 -21.55 3.71 6.07
C LYS A 49 -21.49 2.19 5.92
N GLU A 50 -21.31 1.70 4.69
CA GLU A 50 -21.19 0.25 4.41
C GLU A 50 -19.95 -0.37 5.04
N THR A 51 -18.84 0.35 5.10
CA THR A 51 -17.61 -0.18 5.70
C THR A 51 -17.64 -0.06 7.22
N LEU A 52 -17.86 1.13 7.77
CA LEU A 52 -17.85 1.39 9.21
C LEU A 52 -18.98 0.63 9.93
N GLY A 53 -20.14 0.48 9.28
CA GLY A 53 -21.24 -0.31 9.81
C GLY A 53 -20.93 -1.81 9.98
N ARG A 54 -19.85 -2.32 9.39
CA ARG A 54 -19.39 -3.71 9.53
C ARG A 54 -18.37 -3.91 10.64
N VAL A 55 -17.67 -2.85 11.08
CA VAL A 55 -16.66 -2.89 12.15
C VAL A 55 -17.25 -3.51 13.44
N PHE A 56 -18.51 -3.21 13.73
CA PHE A 56 -19.17 -3.66 14.97
C PHE A 56 -20.10 -4.87 14.76
N LYS A 57 -20.19 -5.40 13.53
CA LYS A 57 -21.05 -6.55 13.24
C LYS A 57 -20.20 -7.81 13.12
N LYS A 58 -20.38 -8.74 14.05
CA LYS A 58 -19.82 -10.09 13.86
C LYS A 58 -20.49 -10.73 12.64
N GLN A 59 -19.69 -11.11 11.68
CA GLN A 59 -20.10 -11.87 10.51
C GLN A 59 -19.24 -13.12 10.44
N ASP A 60 -19.87 -14.26 10.19
CA ASP A 60 -19.15 -15.49 9.89
C ASP A 60 -19.03 -15.62 8.37
N ALA A 61 -17.85 -15.95 7.90
CA ALA A 61 -17.59 -16.25 6.50
C ALA A 61 -17.78 -17.74 6.23
N SER A 62 -18.28 -18.08 5.04
CA SER A 62 -18.32 -19.45 4.56
C SER A 62 -16.90 -20.03 4.43
N ASP A 63 -16.80 -21.38 4.38
CA ASP A 63 -15.52 -22.02 4.19
C ASP A 63 -14.88 -21.59 2.86
N GLY A 64 -13.57 -21.39 2.87
CA GLY A 64 -12.82 -20.89 1.72
C GLY A 64 -13.01 -19.39 1.43
N SER A 65 -13.47 -18.59 2.41
CA SER A 65 -13.68 -17.17 2.24
C SER A 65 -13.32 -16.36 3.50
N MET A 66 -13.28 -15.04 3.36
CA MET A 66 -13.17 -14.04 4.42
C MET A 66 -14.48 -13.26 4.54
N THR A 67 -14.76 -12.67 5.69
CA THR A 67 -15.84 -11.66 5.74
C THR A 67 -15.45 -10.45 4.87
N PRO A 68 -16.41 -9.68 4.34
CA PRO A 68 -16.10 -8.45 3.60
C PRO A 68 -15.20 -7.47 4.37
N PHE A 69 -15.35 -7.40 5.68
CA PHE A 69 -14.50 -6.56 6.54
C PHE A 69 -13.09 -7.13 6.70
N GLN A 70 -12.95 -8.46 6.88
CA GLN A 70 -11.63 -9.11 6.89
C GLN A 70 -10.87 -8.90 5.59
N ALA A 71 -11.55 -8.94 4.45
CA ALA A 71 -10.94 -8.70 3.15
C ALA A 71 -10.43 -7.26 3.01
N VAL A 72 -11.20 -6.25 3.47
CA VAL A 72 -10.75 -4.85 3.56
C VAL A 72 -9.55 -4.71 4.49
N CYS A 73 -9.60 -5.30 5.69
CA CYS A 73 -8.48 -5.24 6.62
C CYS A 73 -7.23 -5.91 6.05
N THR A 74 -7.39 -7.01 5.28
CA THR A 74 -6.26 -7.67 4.62
C THR A 74 -5.66 -6.80 3.50
N ALA A 75 -6.50 -6.11 2.73
CA ALA A 75 -6.04 -5.13 1.74
C ALA A 75 -5.35 -3.94 2.41
N LEU A 76 -5.94 -3.36 3.46
CA LEU A 76 -5.32 -2.31 4.27
C LEU A 76 -4.02 -2.77 4.96
N ALA A 77 -3.92 -4.04 5.36
CA ALA A 77 -2.68 -4.59 5.91
C ALA A 77 -1.52 -4.49 4.91
N SER A 78 -1.80 -4.63 3.62
CA SER A 78 -0.79 -4.52 2.56
C SER A 78 -0.45 -3.08 2.23
N THR A 79 -1.44 -2.19 2.20
CA THR A 79 -1.31 -0.79 1.77
C THR A 79 -0.85 0.13 2.90
N VAL A 80 -1.42 -0.01 4.11
CA VAL A 80 -1.01 0.76 5.29
C VAL A 80 0.26 0.15 5.87
N GLY A 81 1.38 0.63 5.40
CA GLY A 81 2.71 0.09 5.71
C GLY A 81 3.75 1.20 5.94
N THR A 82 5.00 0.84 5.72
CA THR A 82 6.12 1.78 5.82
C THR A 82 6.03 2.94 4.83
N GLY A 83 5.30 2.76 3.72
CA GLY A 83 5.03 3.79 2.72
C GLY A 83 4.30 5.01 3.28
N ASN A 84 3.36 4.81 4.21
CA ASN A 84 2.60 5.88 4.84
C ASN A 84 3.43 6.73 5.81
N ILE A 85 4.56 6.22 6.27
CA ILE A 85 5.47 6.89 7.21
C ILE A 85 6.70 7.40 6.45
N ALA A 86 7.55 6.50 5.99
CA ALA A 86 8.79 6.84 5.29
C ALA A 86 8.55 7.40 3.87
N GLY A 87 7.55 6.88 3.17
CA GLY A 87 7.23 7.34 1.82
C GLY A 87 6.70 8.79 1.78
N VAL A 88 5.88 9.17 2.76
CA VAL A 88 5.39 10.56 2.90
C VAL A 88 6.53 11.50 3.25
N ALA A 89 7.41 11.10 4.17
CA ALA A 89 8.61 11.86 4.53
C ALA A 89 9.50 12.12 3.30
N GLY A 90 9.78 11.08 2.52
CA GLY A 90 10.55 11.20 1.28
C GLY A 90 9.87 12.06 0.21
N ALA A 91 8.53 12.00 0.10
CA ALA A 91 7.80 12.87 -0.82
C ALA A 91 7.93 14.34 -0.45
N ILE A 92 7.83 14.67 0.84
CA ILE A 92 7.97 16.04 1.35
C ILE A 92 9.42 16.52 1.19
N ALA A 93 10.40 15.70 1.53
CA ALA A 93 11.80 16.07 1.44
C ALA A 93 12.25 16.39 -0.01
N ILE A 94 11.83 15.58 -0.98
CA ILE A 94 12.23 15.77 -2.38
C ILE A 94 11.28 16.66 -3.16
N GLY A 95 9.98 16.55 -2.92
CA GLY A 95 8.92 17.25 -3.66
C GLY A 95 8.42 18.53 -2.98
N GLY A 96 8.87 18.80 -1.75
CA GLY A 96 8.36 19.88 -0.92
C GLY A 96 6.97 19.55 -0.33
N PRO A 97 6.43 20.44 0.53
CA PRO A 97 5.10 20.28 1.13
C PRO A 97 3.98 20.08 0.10
N GLY A 98 4.12 20.67 -1.08
CA GLY A 98 3.15 20.55 -2.18
C GLY A 98 2.96 19.12 -2.70
N ALA A 99 3.91 18.22 -2.47
CA ALA A 99 3.76 16.80 -2.82
C ALA A 99 2.51 16.18 -2.15
N VAL A 100 2.14 16.64 -0.94
CA VAL A 100 0.95 16.19 -0.21
C VAL A 100 -0.33 16.50 -0.98
N PHE A 101 -0.45 17.69 -1.57
CA PHE A 101 -1.59 18.05 -2.42
C PHE A 101 -1.74 17.07 -3.59
N TRP A 102 -0.64 16.73 -4.25
CA TRP A 102 -0.65 15.80 -5.39
C TRP A 102 -0.92 14.35 -4.96
N MET A 103 -0.58 13.97 -3.73
CA MET A 103 -1.01 12.70 -3.14
C MET A 103 -2.54 12.68 -2.99
N TRP A 104 -3.18 13.77 -2.55
CA TRP A 104 -4.65 13.85 -2.45
C TRP A 104 -5.31 13.71 -3.82
N ILE A 105 -4.81 14.40 -4.85
CA ILE A 105 -5.35 14.30 -6.21
C ILE A 105 -5.25 12.85 -6.72
N SER A 106 -4.09 12.20 -6.54
CA SER A 106 -3.91 10.82 -6.95
C SER A 106 -4.85 9.86 -6.18
N ALA A 107 -5.08 10.10 -4.89
CA ALA A 107 -5.97 9.30 -4.07
C ALA A 107 -7.44 9.46 -4.47
N ILE A 108 -7.90 10.67 -4.78
CA ILE A 108 -9.28 10.91 -5.24
C ILE A 108 -9.56 10.14 -6.53
N LEU A 109 -8.63 10.11 -7.48
CA LEU A 109 -8.76 9.31 -8.70
C LEU A 109 -8.56 7.82 -8.40
N GLY A 110 -7.60 7.51 -7.53
CA GLY A 110 -7.28 6.15 -7.06
C GLY A 110 -8.46 5.46 -6.38
N MET A 111 -9.32 6.20 -5.66
CA MET A 111 -10.54 5.63 -5.07
C MET A 111 -11.46 5.01 -6.13
N CYS A 112 -11.61 5.65 -7.30
CA CYS A 112 -12.42 5.08 -8.39
C CYS A 112 -11.70 3.91 -9.07
N THR A 113 -10.38 3.99 -9.22
CA THR A 113 -9.57 2.91 -9.76
C THR A 113 -9.68 1.67 -8.87
N LYS A 114 -9.44 1.80 -7.57
CA LYS A 114 -9.56 0.72 -6.59
C LYS A 114 -10.97 0.14 -6.54
N PHE A 115 -12.00 1.00 -6.55
CA PHE A 115 -13.39 0.56 -6.68
C PHE A 115 -13.59 -0.36 -7.88
N SER A 116 -13.05 0.03 -9.03
CA SER A 116 -13.19 -0.73 -10.28
C SER A 116 -12.42 -2.06 -10.23
N GLU A 117 -11.20 -2.05 -9.72
CA GLU A 117 -10.38 -3.25 -9.49
C GLU A 117 -11.11 -4.27 -8.62
N VAL A 118 -11.61 -3.82 -7.48
CA VAL A 118 -12.31 -4.68 -6.51
C VAL A 118 -13.62 -5.21 -7.10
N THR A 119 -14.39 -4.35 -7.78
CA THR A 119 -15.65 -4.74 -8.44
C THR A 119 -15.40 -5.83 -9.48
N LEU A 120 -14.39 -5.66 -10.35
CA LEU A 120 -14.03 -6.66 -11.36
C LEU A 120 -13.49 -7.94 -10.73
N ALA A 121 -12.67 -7.82 -9.70
CA ALA A 121 -12.08 -8.98 -9.02
C ALA A 121 -13.14 -9.88 -8.38
N VAL A 122 -14.17 -9.31 -7.76
CA VAL A 122 -15.28 -10.07 -7.19
C VAL A 122 -16.21 -10.60 -8.28
N HIS A 123 -16.44 -9.84 -9.38
CA HIS A 123 -17.30 -10.25 -10.47
C HIS A 123 -16.74 -11.44 -11.25
N PHE A 124 -15.42 -11.46 -11.52
CA PHE A 124 -14.76 -12.46 -12.34
C PHE A 124 -13.99 -13.52 -11.54
N ARG A 125 -14.15 -13.57 -10.22
CA ARG A 125 -13.48 -14.58 -9.37
C ARG A 125 -13.97 -16.00 -9.65
N GLU A 126 -13.15 -16.94 -9.25
CA GLU A 126 -13.42 -18.37 -9.32
C GLU A 126 -13.35 -19.01 -7.93
N ARG A 127 -13.68 -20.29 -7.83
CA ARG A 127 -13.29 -21.14 -6.71
C ARG A 127 -12.17 -22.08 -7.15
N ASN A 128 -11.13 -22.18 -6.36
CA ASN A 128 -10.05 -23.13 -6.62
C ASN A 128 -10.45 -24.57 -6.24
N GLN A 129 -9.53 -25.52 -6.42
CA GLN A 129 -9.74 -26.94 -6.10
C GLN A 129 -9.98 -27.19 -4.60
N GLU A 130 -9.54 -26.30 -3.74
CA GLU A 130 -9.73 -26.36 -2.27
C GLU A 130 -11.04 -25.69 -1.82
N GLY A 131 -11.79 -25.09 -2.75
CA GLY A 131 -13.05 -24.38 -2.49
C GLY A 131 -12.88 -22.91 -2.12
N ASP A 132 -11.64 -22.39 -2.06
CA ASP A 132 -11.35 -20.99 -1.76
C ASP A 132 -11.76 -20.07 -2.92
N TYR A 133 -12.25 -18.87 -2.59
CA TYR A 133 -12.38 -17.81 -3.58
C TYR A 133 -11.01 -17.28 -4.01
N VAL A 134 -10.80 -17.24 -5.33
CA VAL A 134 -9.59 -16.72 -5.99
C VAL A 134 -9.97 -15.70 -7.05
N GLY A 135 -9.29 -14.57 -7.04
CA GLY A 135 -9.58 -13.46 -7.96
C GLY A 135 -8.43 -12.46 -8.00
N GLY A 136 -8.69 -11.33 -8.63
CA GLY A 136 -7.69 -10.29 -8.85
C GLY A 136 -7.45 -10.07 -10.35
N PRO A 137 -6.42 -9.27 -10.73
CA PRO A 137 -6.15 -8.92 -12.12
C PRO A 137 -6.01 -10.12 -13.04
N MET A 138 -5.32 -11.16 -12.62
CA MET A 138 -5.13 -12.37 -13.42
C MET A 138 -6.45 -13.05 -13.76
N TYR A 139 -7.43 -13.01 -12.86
CA TYR A 139 -8.74 -13.65 -13.09
C TYR A 139 -9.67 -12.77 -13.93
N TYR A 140 -9.74 -11.45 -13.70
CA TYR A 140 -10.59 -10.64 -14.56
C TYR A 140 -10.00 -10.41 -15.96
N ILE A 141 -8.68 -10.55 -16.14
CA ILE A 141 -8.06 -10.62 -17.46
C ILE A 141 -8.46 -11.95 -18.14
N LYS A 142 -8.31 -13.08 -17.44
CA LYS A 142 -8.62 -14.41 -17.93
C LYS A 142 -10.10 -14.54 -18.31
N ASN A 143 -11.01 -14.10 -17.46
CA ASN A 143 -12.45 -14.34 -17.58
C ASN A 143 -13.21 -13.19 -18.27
N GLY A 144 -12.65 -11.98 -18.27
CA GLY A 144 -13.30 -10.79 -18.81
C GLY A 144 -12.80 -10.38 -20.18
N LEU A 145 -11.62 -10.82 -20.61
CA LEU A 145 -11.04 -10.48 -21.91
C LEU A 145 -10.93 -11.69 -22.83
N SER A 146 -10.75 -11.41 -24.12
CA SER A 146 -10.53 -12.48 -25.12
C SER A 146 -9.20 -13.20 -24.88
N LYS A 147 -9.07 -14.44 -25.40
CA LYS A 147 -7.89 -15.29 -25.23
C LYS A 147 -6.57 -14.61 -25.63
N ASN A 148 -6.60 -13.68 -26.59
CA ASN A 148 -5.43 -12.94 -27.03
C ASN A 148 -4.79 -12.09 -25.92
N TRP A 149 -5.53 -11.73 -24.87
CA TRP A 149 -5.07 -10.93 -23.75
C TRP A 149 -4.62 -11.76 -22.53
N HIS A 150 -4.80 -13.09 -22.56
CA HIS A 150 -4.48 -13.93 -21.39
C HIS A 150 -3.02 -13.91 -20.99
N PHE A 151 -2.10 -13.56 -21.91
CA PHE A 151 -0.69 -13.38 -21.58
C PHE A 151 -0.47 -12.29 -20.51
N LEU A 152 -1.34 -11.26 -20.46
CA LEU A 152 -1.28 -10.22 -19.44
C LEU A 152 -1.55 -10.77 -18.03
N ALA A 153 -2.42 -11.79 -17.90
CA ALA A 153 -2.69 -12.45 -16.63
C ALA A 153 -1.44 -13.19 -16.12
N VAL A 154 -0.72 -13.84 -17.03
CA VAL A 154 0.53 -14.53 -16.71
C VAL A 154 1.62 -13.52 -16.33
N LEU A 155 1.76 -12.42 -17.08
CA LEU A 155 2.72 -11.36 -16.78
C LEU A 155 2.44 -10.71 -15.42
N PHE A 156 1.18 -10.36 -15.12
CA PHE A 156 0.77 -9.83 -13.83
C PHE A 156 1.20 -10.75 -12.70
N SER A 157 0.86 -12.04 -12.81
CA SER A 157 1.16 -13.02 -11.78
C SER A 157 2.67 -13.27 -11.61
N ALA A 158 3.43 -13.30 -12.71
CA ALA A 158 4.88 -13.45 -12.68
C ALA A 158 5.56 -12.25 -11.98
N PHE A 159 5.19 -11.03 -12.34
CA PHE A 159 5.68 -9.83 -11.67
C PHE A 159 5.27 -9.81 -10.19
N GLY A 160 4.04 -10.24 -9.88
CA GLY A 160 3.55 -10.35 -8.51
C GLY A 160 4.41 -11.28 -7.66
N VAL A 161 4.73 -12.49 -8.16
CA VAL A 161 5.59 -13.44 -7.44
C VAL A 161 6.99 -12.88 -7.18
N LEU A 162 7.55 -12.10 -8.11
CA LEU A 162 8.87 -11.47 -7.92
C LEU A 162 8.81 -10.31 -6.93
N THR A 163 7.76 -9.50 -7.01
CA THR A 163 7.58 -8.32 -6.15
C THR A 163 7.41 -8.69 -4.68
N VAL A 164 6.66 -9.74 -4.37
CA VAL A 164 6.31 -10.06 -2.97
C VAL A 164 7.51 -10.41 -2.12
N PHE A 165 8.57 -10.97 -2.68
CA PHE A 165 9.81 -11.29 -1.96
C PHE A 165 10.59 -10.03 -1.55
N GLY A 166 10.60 -9.01 -2.39
CA GLY A 166 11.27 -7.74 -2.12
C GLY A 166 10.36 -6.77 -1.37
N THR A 167 9.48 -6.06 -2.11
CA THR A 167 8.63 -4.99 -1.55
C THR A 167 7.69 -5.49 -0.46
N GLY A 168 7.12 -6.69 -0.63
CA GLY A 168 6.16 -7.27 0.32
C GLY A 168 6.79 -7.93 1.55
N ASN A 169 8.08 -8.28 1.52
CA ASN A 169 8.72 -9.02 2.61
C ASN A 169 10.04 -8.40 3.05
N ALA A 170 11.11 -8.60 2.29
CA ALA A 170 12.47 -8.31 2.72
C ALA A 170 12.65 -6.84 3.14
N THR A 171 12.07 -5.89 2.40
CA THR A 171 12.12 -4.46 2.74
C THR A 171 11.35 -4.13 4.02
N GLN A 172 10.24 -4.82 4.26
CA GLN A 172 9.43 -4.64 5.46
C GLN A 172 10.18 -5.16 6.69
N VAL A 173 10.81 -6.35 6.58
CA VAL A 173 11.62 -6.91 7.67
C VAL A 173 12.83 -6.03 7.97
N ASN A 174 13.48 -5.48 6.94
CA ASN A 174 14.57 -4.52 7.13
C ASN A 174 14.10 -3.28 7.90
N THR A 175 12.89 -2.77 7.63
CA THR A 175 12.31 -1.66 8.40
C THR A 175 12.05 -2.07 9.85
N ILE A 176 11.54 -3.28 10.10
CA ILE A 176 11.34 -3.80 11.47
C ILE A 176 12.66 -3.84 12.22
N THR A 177 13.72 -4.41 11.64
CA THR A 177 15.03 -4.50 12.28
C THR A 177 15.62 -3.12 12.55
N THR A 178 15.51 -2.19 11.60
CA THR A 178 15.99 -0.82 11.76
C THR A 178 15.25 -0.10 12.89
N ALA A 179 13.92 -0.21 12.95
CA ALA A 179 13.10 0.43 13.98
C ALA A 179 13.42 -0.11 15.38
N ILE A 180 13.52 -1.44 15.53
CA ILE A 180 13.85 -2.08 16.80
C ILE A 180 15.26 -1.71 17.24
N ASN A 181 16.26 -1.82 16.35
CA ASN A 181 17.65 -1.49 16.68
C ASN A 181 17.80 -0.02 17.08
N SER A 182 17.14 0.90 16.35
CA SER A 182 17.17 2.32 16.69
C SER A 182 16.65 2.56 18.11
N ALA A 183 15.55 1.91 18.49
CA ALA A 183 15.02 2.01 19.84
C ALA A 183 15.99 1.40 20.88
N LEU A 184 16.50 0.20 20.66
CA LEU A 184 17.42 -0.47 21.59
C LEU A 184 18.73 0.28 21.77
N LEU A 185 19.27 0.88 20.71
CA LEU A 185 20.48 1.71 20.77
C LEU A 185 20.21 3.02 21.51
N ASN A 186 19.09 3.68 21.25
CA ASN A 186 18.72 4.93 21.94
C ASN A 186 18.58 4.75 23.46
N PHE A 187 18.09 3.58 23.89
CA PHE A 187 17.98 3.24 25.31
C PHE A 187 19.21 2.52 25.88
N HIS A 188 20.31 2.42 25.12
CA HIS A 188 21.56 1.75 25.53
C HIS A 188 21.37 0.28 25.95
N VAL A 189 20.35 -0.41 25.43
CA VAL A 189 20.09 -1.83 25.71
C VAL A 189 21.06 -2.74 24.97
N ILE A 190 21.47 -2.35 23.76
CA ILE A 190 22.44 -3.05 22.93
C ILE A 190 23.57 -2.09 22.50
N SER A 191 24.72 -2.68 22.13
CA SER A 191 25.82 -1.95 21.49
C SER A 191 25.74 -2.10 19.97
N GLN A 192 26.44 -1.21 19.23
CA GLN A 192 26.52 -1.27 17.79
C GLN A 192 27.07 -2.61 17.26
N SER A 193 27.96 -3.26 18.00
CA SER A 193 28.50 -4.59 17.66
C SER A 193 27.46 -5.72 17.74
N SER A 194 26.38 -5.54 18.48
CA SER A 194 25.32 -6.53 18.67
C SER A 194 24.21 -6.46 17.62
N VAL A 195 24.19 -5.41 16.79
CA VAL A 195 23.12 -5.18 15.79
C VAL A 195 22.94 -6.36 14.85
N GLY A 196 24.02 -6.96 14.33
CA GLY A 196 23.94 -8.12 13.44
C GLY A 196 23.27 -9.34 14.07
N THR A 197 23.58 -9.62 15.34
CA THR A 197 22.95 -10.72 16.09
C THR A 197 21.47 -10.43 16.35
N THR A 198 21.15 -9.18 16.72
CA THR A 198 19.77 -8.73 16.94
C THR A 198 18.96 -8.86 15.66
N ASN A 199 19.50 -8.47 14.51
CA ASN A 199 18.86 -8.63 13.21
C ASN A 199 18.51 -10.09 12.91
N LEU A 200 19.43 -11.01 13.13
CA LEU A 200 19.19 -12.44 12.91
C LEU A 200 18.06 -12.96 13.82
N ILE A 201 18.07 -12.60 15.10
CA ILE A 201 17.02 -13.00 16.06
C ILE A 201 15.67 -12.45 15.61
N ILE A 202 15.57 -11.17 15.26
CA ILE A 202 14.34 -10.55 14.76
C ILE A 202 13.87 -11.25 13.49
N GLY A 203 14.78 -11.50 12.53
CA GLY A 203 14.46 -12.18 11.29
C GLY A 203 13.87 -13.58 11.50
N ILE A 204 14.42 -14.36 12.43
CA ILE A 204 13.91 -15.69 12.79
C ILE A 204 12.52 -15.59 13.44
N ILE A 205 12.32 -14.64 14.37
CA ILE A 205 11.03 -14.43 15.03
C ILE A 205 9.97 -14.06 13.99
N VAL A 206 10.27 -13.09 13.12
CA VAL A 206 9.34 -12.67 12.06
C VAL A 206 9.04 -13.82 11.10
N ALA A 207 10.05 -14.61 10.68
CA ALA A 207 9.86 -15.76 9.81
C ALA A 207 8.91 -16.79 10.41
N ILE A 208 9.06 -17.11 11.71
CA ILE A 208 8.18 -18.04 12.42
C ILE A 208 6.76 -17.50 12.48
N LEU A 209 6.58 -16.24 12.87
CA LEU A 209 5.25 -15.62 12.97
C LEU A 209 4.54 -15.56 11.63
N VAL A 210 5.25 -15.19 10.56
CA VAL A 210 4.73 -15.16 9.19
C VAL A 210 4.32 -16.56 8.74
N ALA A 211 5.18 -17.58 8.96
CA ALA A 211 4.87 -18.96 8.62
C ALA A 211 3.62 -19.47 9.35
N LEU A 212 3.51 -19.21 10.66
CA LEU A 212 2.34 -19.60 11.46
C LEU A 212 1.04 -18.99 10.96
N ILE A 213 1.07 -17.74 10.50
CA ILE A 213 -0.12 -17.05 9.99
C ILE A 213 -0.47 -17.53 8.59
N LEU A 214 0.49 -17.53 7.66
CA LEU A 214 0.24 -17.88 6.26
C LEU A 214 -0.18 -19.34 6.09
N LEU A 215 0.48 -20.27 6.78
CA LEU A 215 0.13 -21.70 6.74
C LEU A 215 -1.27 -21.99 7.31
N GLY A 216 -1.84 -21.06 8.10
CA GLY A 216 -3.21 -21.13 8.55
C GLY A 216 -4.26 -20.73 7.50
N GLY A 217 -3.82 -20.37 6.28
CA GLY A 217 -4.68 -20.06 5.14
C GLY A 217 -5.40 -18.71 5.25
N ILE A 218 -6.28 -18.45 4.28
CA ILE A 218 -6.96 -17.15 4.12
C ILE A 218 -7.78 -16.75 5.36
N LYS A 219 -8.39 -17.70 6.03
CA LYS A 219 -9.22 -17.45 7.23
C LYS A 219 -8.37 -16.87 8.37
N ARG A 220 -7.17 -17.43 8.61
CA ARG A 220 -6.25 -16.94 9.64
C ARG A 220 -5.67 -15.58 9.27
N ILE A 221 -5.29 -15.39 8.00
CA ILE A 221 -4.81 -14.11 7.50
C ILE A 221 -5.87 -13.02 7.76
N GLY A 222 -7.13 -13.26 7.38
CA GLY A 222 -8.23 -12.34 7.61
C GLY A 222 -8.47 -12.02 9.09
N GLN A 223 -8.43 -13.03 9.96
CA GLN A 223 -8.60 -12.85 11.41
C GLN A 223 -7.49 -12.04 12.06
N VAL A 224 -6.25 -12.21 11.61
CA VAL A 224 -5.12 -11.42 12.10
C VAL A 224 -5.22 -9.98 11.59
N ALA A 225 -5.48 -9.78 10.30
CA ALA A 225 -5.63 -8.47 9.70
C ALA A 225 -6.77 -7.66 10.33
N GLU A 226 -7.93 -8.29 10.58
CA GLU A 226 -9.11 -7.66 11.20
C GLU A 226 -8.83 -7.10 12.60
N ARG A 227 -7.89 -7.68 13.34
CA ARG A 227 -7.51 -7.22 14.68
C ARG A 227 -6.35 -6.23 14.63
N LEU A 228 -5.33 -6.56 13.85
CA LEU A 228 -4.09 -5.79 13.80
C LEU A 228 -4.29 -4.41 13.13
N VAL A 229 -4.99 -4.37 11.99
CA VAL A 229 -5.10 -3.14 11.20
C VAL A 229 -5.89 -2.04 11.89
N PRO A 230 -7.10 -2.29 12.42
CA PRO A 230 -7.81 -1.24 13.16
C PRO A 230 -7.04 -0.78 14.40
N PHE A 231 -6.39 -1.71 15.11
CA PHE A 231 -5.59 -1.38 16.30
C PHE A 231 -4.41 -0.47 15.96
N MET A 232 -3.59 -0.85 14.97
CA MET A 232 -2.42 -0.04 14.59
C MET A 232 -2.83 1.32 14.01
N ALA A 233 -3.88 1.35 13.18
CA ALA A 233 -4.39 2.59 12.61
C ALA A 233 -4.93 3.54 13.69
N PHE A 234 -5.73 3.01 14.63
CA PHE A 234 -6.28 3.80 15.73
C PHE A 234 -5.18 4.46 16.59
N ILE A 235 -4.19 3.67 17.00
CA ILE A 235 -3.10 4.18 17.84
C ILE A 235 -2.28 5.23 17.06
N TYR A 236 -1.96 4.96 15.79
CA TYR A 236 -1.22 5.90 14.96
C TYR A 236 -1.99 7.22 14.78
N ILE A 237 -3.26 7.13 14.43
CA ILE A 237 -4.14 8.31 14.27
C ILE A 237 -4.23 9.10 15.57
N PHE A 238 -4.36 8.43 16.72
CA PHE A 238 -4.45 9.06 18.02
C PHE A 238 -3.21 9.92 18.33
N PHE A 239 -2.01 9.38 18.19
CA PHE A 239 -0.78 10.13 18.44
C PHE A 239 -0.52 11.19 17.37
N ALA A 240 -0.82 10.92 16.10
CA ALA A 240 -0.66 11.89 15.03
C ALA A 240 -1.61 13.09 15.20
N LEU A 241 -2.87 12.85 15.55
CA LEU A 241 -3.81 13.92 15.89
C LEU A 241 -3.34 14.72 17.11
N GLY A 242 -2.73 14.07 18.11
CA GLY A 242 -2.16 14.76 19.26
C GLY A 242 -1.06 15.75 18.86
N VAL A 243 -0.16 15.38 17.93
CA VAL A 243 0.83 16.33 17.37
C VAL A 243 0.13 17.53 16.72
N VAL A 244 -0.90 17.28 15.91
CA VAL A 244 -1.65 18.35 15.23
C VAL A 244 -2.35 19.27 16.23
N VAL A 245 -3.00 18.71 17.26
CA VAL A 245 -3.72 19.49 18.28
C VAL A 245 -2.75 20.32 19.12
N LEU A 246 -1.60 19.75 19.51
CA LEU A 246 -0.59 20.46 20.30
C LEU A 246 0.14 21.56 19.50
N ASN A 247 0.10 21.48 18.16
CA ASN A 247 0.69 22.47 17.27
C ASN A 247 -0.38 23.13 16.37
N ILE A 248 -1.60 23.31 16.87
CA ILE A 248 -2.76 23.76 16.06
C ILE A 248 -2.54 25.13 15.43
N ASP A 249 -1.76 26.00 16.07
CA ASP A 249 -1.43 27.33 15.57
C ASP A 249 -0.64 27.30 14.26
N GLN A 250 0.10 26.20 14.00
CA GLN A 250 0.84 26.00 12.76
C GLN A 250 -0.04 25.55 11.60
N LEU A 251 -1.22 25.01 11.87
CA LEU A 251 -2.06 24.34 10.90
C LEU A 251 -2.44 25.23 9.69
N PRO A 252 -2.84 26.50 9.87
CA PRO A 252 -3.13 27.39 8.72
C PRO A 252 -1.91 27.63 7.82
N ALA A 253 -0.72 27.83 8.43
CA ALA A 253 0.53 28.02 7.69
C ALA A 253 0.94 26.75 6.94
N VAL A 254 0.77 25.58 7.55
CA VAL A 254 1.06 24.28 6.94
C VAL A 254 0.14 24.03 5.74
N PHE A 255 -1.17 24.23 5.86
CA PHE A 255 -2.06 24.10 4.70
C PHE A 255 -1.73 25.12 3.61
N GLY A 256 -1.38 26.37 3.99
CA GLY A 256 -0.87 27.37 3.05
C GLY A 256 0.38 26.88 2.31
N SER A 257 1.33 26.26 3.03
CA SER A 257 2.56 25.72 2.43
C SER A 257 2.29 24.52 1.49
N ILE A 258 1.32 23.67 1.83
CA ILE A 258 0.92 22.54 0.97
C ILE A 258 0.33 23.05 -0.34
N ILE A 259 -0.64 23.99 -0.27
CA ILE A 259 -1.31 24.53 -1.47
C ILE A 259 -0.35 25.37 -2.31
N ASN A 260 0.38 26.30 -1.70
CA ASN A 260 1.36 27.12 -2.43
C ASN A 260 2.50 26.25 -2.98
N GLY A 261 3.01 25.31 -2.19
CA GLY A 261 4.06 24.39 -2.61
C GLY A 261 3.66 23.45 -3.75
N ALA A 262 2.35 23.18 -3.92
CA ALA A 262 1.86 22.36 -5.01
C ALA A 262 2.10 23.00 -6.38
N PHE A 263 2.03 24.33 -6.47
CA PHE A 263 2.12 25.08 -7.72
C PHE A 263 3.39 25.94 -7.80
N HIS A 264 3.90 26.38 -6.65
CA HIS A 264 5.11 27.21 -6.52
C HIS A 264 6.07 26.64 -5.47
N PRO A 265 6.60 25.41 -5.65
CA PRO A 265 7.41 24.74 -4.64
C PRO A 265 8.68 25.52 -4.27
N ALA A 266 9.29 26.24 -5.20
CA ALA A 266 10.48 27.07 -4.95
C ALA A 266 10.24 28.12 -3.85
N SER A 267 9.05 28.71 -3.79
CA SER A 267 8.71 29.74 -2.79
C SER A 267 8.63 29.22 -1.36
N VAL A 268 8.35 27.91 -1.20
CA VAL A 268 8.18 27.26 0.10
C VAL A 268 9.45 26.52 0.54
N THR A 269 10.29 26.11 -0.41
CA THR A 269 11.50 25.31 -0.15
C THR A 269 12.81 26.10 -0.28
N GLY A 270 12.73 27.44 -0.33
CA GLY A 270 13.90 28.29 -0.51
C GLY A 270 14.61 28.08 -1.87
N GLY A 271 13.87 27.68 -2.90
CA GLY A 271 14.40 27.45 -4.24
C GLY A 271 14.95 26.05 -4.49
N ILE A 272 15.07 25.19 -3.48
CA ILE A 272 15.66 23.85 -3.61
C ILE A 272 14.79 22.95 -4.51
N VAL A 273 13.47 22.96 -4.30
CA VAL A 273 12.53 22.29 -5.21
C VAL A 273 12.08 23.29 -6.28
N GLY A 274 12.85 23.37 -7.36
CA GLY A 274 12.70 24.39 -8.39
C GLY A 274 11.54 24.17 -9.37
N SER A 275 10.87 23.03 -9.37
CA SER A 275 9.90 22.65 -10.39
C SER A 275 8.58 22.12 -9.82
N PHE A 276 7.49 22.71 -10.26
CA PHE A 276 6.12 22.20 -10.08
C PHE A 276 6.01 20.71 -10.46
N PHE A 277 6.63 20.28 -11.56
CA PHE A 277 6.61 18.90 -11.99
C PHE A 277 7.30 17.96 -11.00
N MET A 278 8.32 18.41 -10.27
CA MET A 278 8.97 17.60 -9.24
C MET A 278 8.01 17.32 -8.09
N SER A 279 7.34 18.33 -7.58
CA SER A 279 6.34 18.21 -6.52
C SER A 279 5.18 17.28 -6.95
N MET A 280 4.65 17.49 -8.14
CA MET A 280 3.59 16.65 -8.72
C MET A 280 4.05 15.20 -8.90
N LYS A 281 5.21 14.99 -9.52
CA LYS A 281 5.76 13.64 -9.76
C LYS A 281 5.93 12.87 -8.46
N LYS A 282 6.55 13.49 -7.45
CA LYS A 282 6.82 12.84 -6.17
C LYS A 282 5.55 12.58 -5.39
N GLY A 283 4.60 13.54 -5.36
CA GLY A 283 3.31 13.36 -4.70
C GLY A 283 2.47 12.27 -5.33
N VAL A 284 2.27 12.29 -6.65
CA VAL A 284 1.49 11.28 -7.37
C VAL A 284 2.12 9.90 -7.23
N ALA A 285 3.43 9.75 -7.45
CA ALA A 285 4.12 8.47 -7.36
C ALA A 285 3.99 7.86 -5.95
N ARG A 286 4.16 8.67 -4.90
CA ARG A 286 4.05 8.19 -3.52
C ARG A 286 2.61 7.91 -3.10
N GLY A 287 1.63 8.68 -3.58
CA GLY A 287 0.22 8.37 -3.38
C GLY A 287 -0.16 7.01 -3.96
N ILE A 288 0.22 6.75 -5.23
CA ILE A 288 -0.03 5.48 -5.90
C ILE A 288 0.70 4.33 -5.20
N PHE A 289 1.96 4.53 -4.84
CA PHE A 289 2.76 3.52 -4.14
C PHE A 289 2.14 3.13 -2.79
N SER A 290 1.58 4.10 -2.04
CA SER A 290 0.95 3.87 -0.75
C SER A 290 -0.36 3.09 -0.89
N ASN A 291 -1.31 3.59 -1.70
CA ASN A 291 -2.66 3.02 -1.79
C ASN A 291 -2.80 1.88 -2.81
N GLU A 292 -1.76 1.62 -3.61
CA GLU A 292 -1.72 0.57 -4.63
C GLU A 292 -2.86 0.63 -5.68
N ALA A 293 -3.54 1.78 -5.83
CA ALA A 293 -4.59 1.95 -6.83
C ALA A 293 -3.97 2.03 -8.24
N GLY A 294 -4.39 1.13 -9.12
CA GLY A 294 -3.82 0.95 -10.45
C GLY A 294 -2.78 -0.18 -10.52
N LEU A 295 -2.30 -0.69 -9.38
CA LEU A 295 -1.45 -1.88 -9.33
C LEU A 295 -2.26 -3.19 -9.37
N GLY A 296 -3.51 -3.17 -8.91
CA GLY A 296 -4.41 -4.31 -8.90
C GLY A 296 -4.27 -5.25 -7.69
N THR A 297 -3.23 -5.09 -6.89
CA THR A 297 -2.86 -5.99 -5.79
C THR A 297 -3.95 -6.13 -4.74
N GLY A 298 -4.47 -5.03 -4.20
CA GLY A 298 -5.50 -5.03 -3.16
C GLY A 298 -6.78 -5.78 -3.56
N SER A 299 -7.09 -5.80 -4.86
CA SER A 299 -8.26 -6.51 -5.38
C SER A 299 -8.20 -8.04 -5.16
N ILE A 300 -7.00 -8.60 -5.00
CA ILE A 300 -6.77 -10.02 -4.69
C ILE A 300 -7.35 -10.38 -3.32
N ALA A 301 -7.12 -9.56 -2.30
CA ALA A 301 -7.71 -9.78 -0.97
C ALA A 301 -9.23 -9.61 -0.99
N HIS A 302 -9.72 -8.57 -1.68
CA HIS A 302 -11.15 -8.32 -1.79
C HIS A 302 -11.91 -9.44 -2.53
N ALA A 303 -11.28 -10.12 -3.47
CA ALA A 303 -11.86 -11.26 -4.18
C ALA A 303 -12.18 -12.44 -3.24
N CYS A 304 -11.45 -12.57 -2.12
CA CYS A 304 -11.69 -13.59 -1.11
C CYS A 304 -12.91 -13.30 -0.21
N ALA A 305 -13.57 -12.12 -0.35
CA ALA A 305 -14.69 -11.73 0.49
C ALA A 305 -15.93 -12.60 0.24
N ASP A 306 -16.62 -13.01 1.30
CA ASP A 306 -17.91 -13.70 1.21
C ASP A 306 -19.03 -12.70 0.91
N THR A 307 -19.18 -12.39 -0.37
CA THR A 307 -20.20 -11.47 -0.88
C THR A 307 -20.70 -11.91 -2.24
N LYS A 308 -21.95 -11.65 -2.53
CA LYS A 308 -22.55 -11.88 -3.87
C LYS A 308 -22.60 -10.59 -4.69
N GLU A 309 -22.28 -9.45 -4.11
CA GLU A 309 -22.46 -8.12 -4.71
C GLU A 309 -21.10 -7.47 -5.00
N PRO A 310 -20.60 -7.52 -6.24
CA PRO A 310 -19.30 -6.98 -6.62
C PRO A 310 -19.17 -5.48 -6.32
N VAL A 311 -20.20 -4.68 -6.67
CA VAL A 311 -20.19 -3.23 -6.45
C VAL A 311 -20.14 -2.87 -4.97
N LYS A 312 -20.84 -3.63 -4.12
CA LYS A 312 -20.82 -3.41 -2.68
C LYS A 312 -19.44 -3.64 -2.08
N GLN A 313 -18.70 -4.66 -2.56
CA GLN A 313 -17.31 -4.86 -2.16
C GLN A 313 -16.40 -3.76 -2.76
N GLY A 314 -16.67 -3.33 -3.99
CA GLY A 314 -15.95 -2.22 -4.62
C GLY A 314 -16.00 -0.92 -3.80
N LEU A 315 -17.15 -0.61 -3.18
CA LEU A 315 -17.29 0.56 -2.30
C LEU A 315 -16.35 0.52 -1.09
N LEU A 316 -16.02 -0.69 -0.60
CA LEU A 316 -15.04 -0.86 0.46
C LEU A 316 -13.61 -0.51 -0.01
N GLY A 317 -13.32 -0.66 -1.32
CA GLY A 317 -12.07 -0.19 -1.91
C GLY A 317 -11.93 1.35 -1.91
N ILE A 318 -13.05 2.08 -1.96
CA ILE A 318 -13.04 3.54 -1.76
C ILE A 318 -12.57 3.88 -0.35
N PHE A 319 -13.11 3.19 0.66
CA PHE A 319 -12.70 3.35 2.05
C PHE A 319 -11.22 3.02 2.27
N GLU A 320 -10.71 1.97 1.62
CA GLU A 320 -9.31 1.56 1.68
C GLU A 320 -8.38 2.72 1.27
N VAL A 321 -8.56 3.27 0.06
CA VAL A 321 -7.72 4.37 -0.44
C VAL A 321 -7.90 5.65 0.38
N PHE A 322 -9.12 5.95 0.83
CA PHE A 322 -9.38 7.09 1.71
C PHE A 322 -8.61 6.95 3.03
N THR A 323 -8.68 5.81 3.68
CA THR A 323 -8.02 5.56 4.97
C THR A 323 -6.51 5.59 4.82
N ASP A 324 -5.97 4.95 3.78
CA ASP A 324 -4.54 4.90 3.53
C ASP A 324 -3.96 6.29 3.24
N THR A 325 -4.45 6.96 2.21
CA THR A 325 -3.78 8.15 1.69
C THR A 325 -4.40 9.44 2.22
N ILE A 326 -5.73 9.60 2.16
CA ILE A 326 -6.36 10.86 2.61
C ILE A 326 -6.25 11.00 4.13
N LEU A 327 -6.38 9.92 4.89
CA LEU A 327 -6.31 9.98 6.35
C LEU A 327 -4.88 9.78 6.86
N ILE A 328 -4.29 8.60 6.69
CA ILE A 328 -3.01 8.25 7.35
C ILE A 328 -1.83 9.02 6.76
N CYS A 329 -1.67 9.08 5.43
CA CYS A 329 -0.58 9.85 4.83
C CYS A 329 -0.70 11.35 5.12
N THR A 330 -1.93 11.91 5.15
CA THR A 330 -2.13 13.32 5.53
C THR A 330 -1.71 13.57 6.98
N LEU A 331 -2.09 12.70 7.90
CA LEU A 331 -1.68 12.83 9.31
C LEU A 331 -0.16 12.74 9.45
N THR A 332 0.51 11.84 8.74
CA THR A 332 1.98 11.78 8.71
C THR A 332 2.58 13.08 8.19
N ALA A 333 2.03 13.63 7.11
CA ALA A 333 2.49 14.92 6.57
C ALA A 333 2.31 16.05 7.58
N LEU A 334 1.17 16.08 8.28
CA LEU A 334 0.90 17.08 9.32
C LEU A 334 1.83 16.91 10.53
N VAL A 335 2.15 15.66 10.93
CA VAL A 335 3.16 15.42 11.99
C VAL A 335 4.49 16.04 11.62
N ILE A 336 4.95 15.86 10.38
CA ILE A 336 6.23 16.42 9.91
C ILE A 336 6.16 17.95 9.82
N LEU A 337 5.11 18.48 9.20
CA LEU A 337 5.04 19.92 8.87
C LEU A 337 4.62 20.80 10.04
N CYS A 338 3.75 20.33 10.97
CA CYS A 338 3.33 21.11 12.13
C CYS A 338 4.35 21.07 13.27
N SER A 339 5.23 20.08 13.31
CA SER A 339 6.22 19.94 14.38
C SER A 339 7.36 20.97 14.37
N GLY A 340 7.50 21.72 13.26
CA GLY A 340 8.52 22.76 13.11
C GLY A 340 9.96 22.22 12.99
N ILE A 341 10.15 20.92 12.78
CA ILE A 341 11.48 20.33 12.60
C ILE A 341 12.10 20.80 11.27
N PRO A 342 13.44 20.93 11.22
CA PRO A 342 14.12 21.27 9.97
C PRO A 342 13.98 20.12 8.96
N ILE A 343 13.56 20.44 7.75
CA ILE A 343 13.42 19.48 6.65
C ILE A 343 14.58 19.73 5.66
N GLY A 344 15.41 18.73 5.45
CA GLY A 344 16.48 18.75 4.45
C GLY A 344 15.93 18.57 3.05
N PHE A 345 15.36 19.65 2.48
CA PHE A 345 14.83 19.60 1.12
C PHE A 345 15.91 19.23 0.10
N GLY A 346 15.55 18.42 -0.90
CA GLY A 346 16.45 17.92 -1.93
C GLY A 346 17.25 16.67 -1.57
N ALA A 347 17.24 16.25 -0.30
CA ALA A 347 17.86 15.02 0.17
C ALA A 347 16.80 13.94 0.42
N ASP A 348 17.17 12.66 0.27
CA ASP A 348 16.29 11.56 0.62
C ASP A 348 16.03 11.55 2.13
N ALA A 349 14.79 11.34 2.50
CA ALA A 349 14.37 11.18 3.88
C ALA A 349 13.50 9.92 4.02
N GLY A 350 13.64 9.25 5.14
CA GLY A 350 12.90 8.07 5.49
C GLY A 350 12.00 8.26 6.71
N ALA A 351 11.77 7.19 7.45
CA ALA A 351 10.93 7.20 8.64
C ALA A 351 11.49 8.10 9.76
N GLU A 352 12.80 8.36 9.79
CA GLU A 352 13.49 9.21 10.77
C GLU A 352 12.93 10.63 10.81
N LEU A 353 12.50 11.17 9.67
CA LEU A 353 11.89 12.50 9.63
C LEU A 353 10.54 12.51 10.34
N THR A 354 9.72 11.49 10.15
CA THR A 354 8.44 11.34 10.86
C THR A 354 8.66 11.10 12.34
N ILE A 355 9.64 10.26 12.72
CA ILE A 355 10.02 9.98 14.10
C ILE A 355 10.44 11.29 14.79
N SER A 356 11.25 12.10 14.11
CA SER A 356 11.67 13.42 14.60
C SER A 356 10.47 14.35 14.86
N GLY A 357 9.46 14.32 13.98
CA GLY A 357 8.22 15.07 14.17
C GLY A 357 7.44 14.66 15.42
N PHE A 358 7.34 13.37 15.70
CA PHE A 358 6.76 12.89 16.96
C PHE A 358 7.61 13.25 18.17
N THR A 359 8.93 13.05 18.07
CA THR A 359 9.86 13.28 19.18
C THR A 359 9.92 14.74 19.58
N SER A 360 9.85 15.67 18.62
CA SER A 360 9.85 17.10 18.92
C SER A 360 8.62 17.53 19.74
N THR A 361 7.49 16.85 19.58
CA THR A 361 6.25 17.16 20.28
C THR A 361 6.14 16.44 21.63
N TYR A 362 6.47 15.14 21.66
CA TYR A 362 6.23 14.29 22.83
C TYR A 362 7.47 13.96 23.65
N GLY A 363 8.67 14.30 23.16
CA GLY A 363 9.94 13.90 23.75
C GLY A 363 10.37 12.48 23.37
N ASN A 364 11.53 12.05 23.86
CA ASN A 364 12.21 10.83 23.42
C ASN A 364 11.46 9.51 23.67
N TRP A 365 10.55 9.48 24.66
CA TRP A 365 9.80 8.27 24.98
C TRP A 365 8.92 7.77 23.83
N ILE A 366 8.47 8.70 22.96
CA ILE A 366 7.62 8.38 21.83
C ILE A 366 8.33 7.51 20.79
N SER A 367 9.66 7.42 20.82
CA SER A 367 10.44 6.56 19.95
C SER A 367 10.09 5.07 20.10
N ILE A 368 9.67 4.66 21.29
CA ILE A 368 9.16 3.29 21.54
C ILE A 368 7.86 3.08 20.75
N PHE A 369 6.94 4.04 20.85
CA PHE A 369 5.68 3.98 20.10
C PHE A 369 5.93 3.93 18.61
N THR A 370 6.78 4.81 18.06
CA THR A 370 7.08 4.84 16.61
C THR A 370 7.73 3.56 16.14
N ALA A 371 8.61 2.94 16.93
CA ALA A 371 9.19 1.64 16.63
C ALA A 371 8.10 0.54 16.59
N VAL A 372 7.21 0.50 17.59
CA VAL A 372 6.10 -0.45 17.63
C VAL A 372 5.14 -0.24 16.45
N ALA A 373 4.80 1.02 16.12
CA ALA A 373 3.94 1.34 14.99
C ALA A 373 4.57 0.87 13.66
N LEU A 374 5.85 1.16 13.43
CA LEU A 374 6.59 0.69 12.25
C LEU A 374 6.63 -0.84 12.17
N CYS A 375 6.85 -1.52 13.30
CA CYS A 375 6.81 -2.99 13.35
C CYS A 375 5.41 -3.52 12.98
N CYS A 376 4.35 -2.96 13.52
CA CYS A 376 2.97 -3.38 13.21
C CYS A 376 2.65 -3.15 11.73
N PHE A 377 3.00 -1.97 11.19
CA PHE A 377 2.74 -1.61 9.79
C PHE A 377 3.53 -2.51 8.83
N ALA A 378 4.82 -2.70 9.08
CA ALA A 378 5.64 -3.58 8.26
C ALA A 378 5.19 -5.04 8.35
N PHE A 379 4.88 -5.54 9.54
CA PHE A 379 4.43 -6.91 9.75
C PHE A 379 3.07 -7.17 9.08
N SER A 380 2.12 -6.24 9.17
CA SER A 380 0.83 -6.36 8.47
C SER A 380 1.03 -6.43 6.95
N THR A 381 1.95 -5.62 6.41
CA THR A 381 2.29 -5.62 4.99
C THR A 381 2.86 -6.99 4.55
N ILE A 382 3.75 -7.60 5.34
CA ILE A 382 4.29 -8.95 5.03
C ILE A 382 3.15 -9.96 4.92
N ILE A 383 2.18 -9.93 5.83
CA ILE A 383 1.05 -10.87 5.83
C ILE A 383 0.16 -10.67 4.60
N GLY A 384 -0.20 -9.42 4.30
CA GLY A 384 -1.07 -9.09 3.17
C GLY A 384 -0.43 -9.44 1.82
N TRP A 385 0.84 -9.07 1.63
CA TRP A 385 1.60 -9.41 0.42
C TRP A 385 1.86 -10.93 0.31
N GLY A 386 1.97 -11.64 1.43
CA GLY A 386 2.03 -13.09 1.45
C GLY A 386 0.79 -13.74 0.81
N LEU A 387 -0.41 -13.19 1.04
CA LEU A 387 -1.62 -13.61 0.35
C LEU A 387 -1.54 -13.31 -1.15
N TYR A 388 -1.08 -12.11 -1.54
CA TYR A 388 -0.98 -11.74 -2.96
C TYR A 388 -0.03 -12.68 -3.72
N GLY A 389 1.15 -12.94 -3.16
CA GLY A 389 2.11 -13.88 -3.74
C GLY A 389 1.56 -15.29 -3.85
N THR A 390 0.85 -15.76 -2.82
CA THR A 390 0.19 -17.07 -2.83
C THR A 390 -0.80 -17.20 -3.99
N ARG A 391 -1.64 -16.19 -4.22
CA ARG A 391 -2.62 -16.20 -5.31
C ARG A 391 -1.97 -16.06 -6.69
N CYS A 392 -0.89 -15.29 -6.79
CA CYS A 392 -0.13 -15.18 -8.05
C CYS A 392 0.57 -16.49 -8.41
N ILE A 393 1.23 -17.16 -7.47
CA ILE A 393 1.92 -18.44 -7.72
C ILE A 393 0.93 -19.58 -8.01
N GLU A 394 -0.23 -19.58 -7.33
CA GLU A 394 -1.32 -20.51 -7.57
C GLU A 394 -1.85 -20.41 -8.99
N PHE A 395 -2.05 -19.17 -9.49
CA PHE A 395 -2.52 -18.93 -10.85
C PHE A 395 -1.53 -19.43 -11.91
N LEU A 396 -0.22 -19.26 -11.68
CA LEU A 396 0.83 -19.69 -12.62
C LEU A 396 1.00 -21.20 -12.69
N PHE A 397 0.82 -21.90 -11.57
CA PHE A 397 1.12 -23.33 -11.47
C PHE A 397 -0.09 -24.13 -11.00
N SER A 398 -0.35 -24.16 -9.70
CA SER A 398 -1.52 -24.83 -9.09
C SER A 398 -1.52 -24.60 -7.56
N SER A 399 -2.61 -25.03 -6.88
CA SER A 399 -2.69 -24.97 -5.41
C SER A 399 -1.62 -25.81 -4.68
N LYS A 400 -1.02 -26.81 -5.34
CA LYS A 400 0.03 -27.67 -4.77
C LYS A 400 1.30 -26.91 -4.38
N VAL A 401 1.60 -25.82 -5.06
CA VAL A 401 2.80 -24.98 -4.79
C VAL A 401 2.61 -23.96 -3.68
N ILE A 402 1.40 -23.79 -3.16
CA ILE A 402 1.08 -22.79 -2.12
C ILE A 402 1.92 -22.98 -0.86
N LYS A 403 1.90 -24.18 -0.29
CA LYS A 403 2.64 -24.48 0.97
C LYS A 403 4.15 -24.32 0.83
N PRO A 404 4.81 -24.89 -0.20
CA PRO A 404 6.24 -24.64 -0.44
C PRO A 404 6.55 -23.15 -0.62
N PHE A 405 5.71 -22.41 -1.37
CA PHE A 405 5.88 -20.97 -1.55
C PHE A 405 5.81 -20.21 -0.22
N MET A 406 4.81 -20.50 0.62
CA MET A 406 4.65 -19.85 1.93
C MET A 406 5.86 -20.08 2.83
N LEU A 407 6.46 -21.27 2.80
CA LEU A 407 7.67 -21.59 3.55
C LEU A 407 8.87 -20.77 3.04
N VAL A 408 9.10 -20.76 1.72
CA VAL A 408 10.18 -19.97 1.11
C VAL A 408 9.97 -18.48 1.40
N TYR A 409 8.74 -17.97 1.23
CA TYR A 409 8.39 -16.59 1.53
C TYR A 409 8.70 -16.21 2.98
N SER A 410 8.35 -17.08 3.93
CA SER A 410 8.64 -16.87 5.36
C SER A 410 10.15 -16.86 5.66
N LEU A 411 10.93 -17.73 5.02
CA LEU A 411 12.39 -17.79 5.20
C LEU A 411 13.10 -16.56 4.64
N VAL A 412 12.54 -15.92 3.60
CA VAL A 412 13.09 -14.66 3.04
C VAL A 412 13.09 -13.54 4.07
N ALA A 413 12.26 -13.59 5.10
CA ALA A 413 12.30 -12.64 6.21
C ALA A 413 13.67 -12.63 6.92
N ILE A 414 14.34 -13.77 7.04
CA ILE A 414 15.68 -13.86 7.63
C ILE A 414 16.71 -13.12 6.75
N LEU A 415 16.59 -13.28 5.43
CA LEU A 415 17.46 -12.57 4.48
C LEU A 415 17.21 -11.07 4.53
N GLY A 416 15.93 -10.63 4.57
CA GLY A 416 15.55 -9.24 4.72
C GLY A 416 16.08 -8.58 5.98
N ALA A 417 16.24 -9.36 7.06
CA ALA A 417 16.81 -8.89 8.31
C ALA A 417 18.33 -8.73 8.29
N THR A 418 19.05 -9.54 7.51
CA THR A 418 20.50 -9.74 7.66
C THR A 418 21.34 -9.26 6.48
N VAL A 419 20.71 -9.02 5.30
CA VAL A 419 21.40 -8.66 4.07
C VAL A 419 21.11 -7.20 3.71
N ASP A 420 22.11 -6.51 3.19
CA ASP A 420 21.88 -5.20 2.56
C ASP A 420 21.08 -5.38 1.27
N LEU A 421 19.92 -4.75 1.23
CA LEU A 421 18.91 -4.95 0.18
C LEU A 421 19.09 -4.01 -1.03
N GLY A 422 19.97 -3.02 -0.97
CA GLY A 422 20.16 -1.96 -1.95
C GLY A 422 19.62 -2.22 -3.37
N MET A 423 20.31 -3.09 -4.14
CA MET A 423 19.89 -3.44 -5.49
C MET A 423 18.61 -4.29 -5.55
N LEU A 424 18.40 -5.21 -4.60
CA LEU A 424 17.21 -6.07 -4.55
C LEU A 424 15.94 -5.24 -4.31
N TRP A 425 16.05 -4.19 -3.51
CA TRP A 425 14.95 -3.22 -3.33
C TRP A 425 14.56 -2.58 -4.65
N SER A 426 15.53 -2.02 -5.36
CA SER A 426 15.26 -1.34 -6.63
C SER A 426 14.65 -2.27 -7.68
N ILE A 427 15.09 -3.52 -7.74
CA ILE A 427 14.51 -4.55 -8.64
C ILE A 427 13.08 -4.88 -8.24
N ALA A 428 12.80 -5.09 -6.95
CA ALA A 428 11.46 -5.38 -6.47
C ALA A 428 10.48 -4.21 -6.72
N GLU A 429 10.93 -2.98 -6.53
CA GLU A 429 10.15 -1.77 -6.84
C GLU A 429 9.84 -1.67 -8.34
N THR A 430 10.77 -2.06 -9.19
CA THR A 430 10.56 -2.11 -10.64
C THR A 430 9.49 -3.13 -11.02
N PHE A 431 9.53 -4.34 -10.48
CA PHE A 431 8.50 -5.36 -10.72
C PHE A 431 7.14 -4.95 -10.15
N ASN A 432 7.11 -4.27 -9.03
CA ASN A 432 5.89 -3.70 -8.47
C ASN A 432 5.22 -2.72 -9.44
N GLY A 433 6.00 -1.81 -10.01
CA GLY A 433 5.50 -0.89 -11.03
C GLY A 433 5.07 -1.59 -12.33
N LEU A 434 5.78 -2.65 -12.76
CA LEU A 434 5.44 -3.44 -13.95
C LEU A 434 4.08 -4.13 -13.84
N MET A 435 3.61 -4.48 -12.64
CA MET A 435 2.28 -5.05 -12.42
C MET A 435 1.17 -4.08 -12.86
N ALA A 436 1.39 -2.77 -12.80
CA ALA A 436 0.41 -1.78 -13.21
C ALA A 436 0.05 -1.90 -14.70
N ILE A 437 0.98 -2.25 -15.56
CA ILE A 437 0.76 -2.29 -17.02
C ILE A 437 -0.37 -3.24 -17.41
N PRO A 438 -0.29 -4.55 -17.11
CA PRO A 438 -1.37 -5.48 -17.45
C PRO A 438 -2.69 -5.11 -16.75
N ASN A 439 -2.63 -4.59 -15.52
CA ASN A 439 -3.82 -4.18 -14.79
C ASN A 439 -4.52 -2.98 -15.45
N LEU A 440 -3.79 -1.93 -15.80
CA LEU A 440 -4.35 -0.72 -16.40
C LEU A 440 -4.97 -1.00 -17.78
N ILE A 441 -4.33 -1.87 -18.58
CA ILE A 441 -4.89 -2.33 -19.86
C ILE A 441 -6.24 -3.03 -19.62
N ALA A 442 -6.30 -3.93 -18.64
CA ALA A 442 -7.53 -4.64 -18.31
C ALA A 442 -8.63 -3.69 -17.81
N LEU A 443 -8.30 -2.74 -16.92
CA LEU A 443 -9.24 -1.74 -16.41
C LEU A 443 -9.80 -0.87 -17.56
N PHE A 444 -8.96 -0.45 -18.48
CA PHE A 444 -9.37 0.32 -19.65
C PHE A 444 -10.38 -0.46 -20.51
N LEU A 445 -10.03 -1.71 -20.84
CA LEU A 445 -10.86 -2.58 -21.68
C LEU A 445 -12.17 -3.00 -20.99
N LEU A 446 -12.13 -3.25 -19.68
CA LEU A 446 -13.29 -3.67 -18.87
C LEU A 446 -14.06 -2.50 -18.25
N SER A 447 -13.70 -1.25 -18.57
CA SER A 447 -14.37 -0.08 -18.01
C SER A 447 -15.88 -0.03 -18.30
N GLY A 448 -16.32 -0.57 -19.46
CA GLY A 448 -17.73 -0.73 -19.79
C GLY A 448 -18.46 -1.71 -18.87
N THR A 449 -17.82 -2.80 -18.49
CA THR A 449 -18.34 -3.79 -17.52
C THR A 449 -18.53 -3.15 -16.14
N VAL A 450 -17.57 -2.36 -15.69
CA VAL A 450 -17.70 -1.61 -14.42
C VAL A 450 -18.91 -0.71 -14.45
N VAL A 451 -19.08 0.10 -15.51
CA VAL A 451 -20.23 1.02 -15.66
C VAL A 451 -21.55 0.24 -15.65
N LYS A 452 -21.62 -0.89 -16.34
CA LYS A 452 -22.82 -1.74 -16.36
C LYS A 452 -23.16 -2.22 -14.95
N LEU A 453 -22.19 -2.80 -14.24
CA LEU A 453 -22.39 -3.29 -12.87
C LEU A 453 -22.84 -2.20 -11.91
N VAL A 454 -22.29 -0.98 -12.03
CA VAL A 454 -22.69 0.19 -11.24
C VAL A 454 -24.14 0.58 -11.51
N LYS A 455 -24.53 0.66 -12.82
CA LYS A 455 -25.90 0.99 -13.20
C LYS A 455 -26.90 -0.05 -12.68
N ASP A 456 -26.58 -1.32 -12.87
CA ASP A 456 -27.42 -2.43 -12.43
C ASP A 456 -27.62 -2.41 -10.90
N TYR A 457 -26.55 -2.16 -10.14
CA TYR A 457 -26.60 -2.13 -8.67
C TYR A 457 -27.38 -0.94 -8.11
N PHE A 458 -27.19 0.25 -8.66
CA PHE A 458 -27.86 1.46 -8.19
C PHE A 458 -29.17 1.77 -8.94
N HIS A 459 -29.61 0.91 -9.86
CA HIS A 459 -30.77 1.12 -10.72
C HIS A 459 -30.73 2.47 -11.47
N GLU A 460 -29.50 2.91 -11.86
CA GLU A 460 -29.27 4.16 -12.58
C GLU A 460 -29.49 3.93 -14.10
N LYS A 461 -30.19 4.88 -14.76
CA LYS A 461 -30.41 4.86 -16.21
C LYS A 461 -29.18 5.35 -17.00
#